data_47ee0f3999f0b98d79aa0a6eb3f7f408
#
_entry.id   47ee0f3999f0b98d79aa0a6eb3f7f408
#
_cell.length_a   1.000
_cell.length_b   1.000
_cell.length_c   1.000
_cell.angle_alpha   90.00
_cell.angle_beta   90.00
_cell.angle_gamma   90.00
#
_symmetry.space_group_name_H-M   'P 1'
#
loop_
_entity.id
_entity.type
_entity.pdbx_description
1 polymer ?
#
loop_
_entity_poly.entity_id
_entity_poly.type
_entity_poly.pdbx_seq_one_letter_code
_entity_poly.pdbx_strand_id
1 'polypeptide(L)'
;MDHDWADADRAGQLHHVELYASDLDASVAFWGWLLGELGYEAKNAWDGGRSWVNGPTYVVLVDAENDDQPFDRNAAGLNHLAFHAASREQVDEITAGVRERSGSSVLYDDQHPYAGGYYALYCEDPEGIKVEIVAPE
;
A
#
# COMPACT_ATOMS: atom_id res chain seq x y z
N MET A 1 5.19 -22.99 -29.32
CA MET A 1 5.63 -23.78 -28.18
C MET A 1 4.51 -23.82 -27.15
N ASP A 2 4.05 -25.00 -26.87
CA ASP A 2 2.91 -25.18 -25.97
C ASP A 2 3.43 -25.33 -24.54
N HIS A 3 3.07 -24.36 -23.69
CA HIS A 3 3.32 -24.45 -22.27
C HIS A 3 1.99 -24.74 -21.58
N ASP A 4 1.94 -25.90 -20.93
CA ASP A 4 0.78 -26.30 -20.15
C ASP A 4 0.96 -25.77 -18.72
N TRP A 5 0.77 -24.48 -18.56
CA TRP A 5 0.95 -23.81 -17.27
C TRP A 5 -0.39 -23.68 -16.57
N ALA A 6 -0.50 -24.30 -15.38
CA ALA A 6 -1.76 -24.37 -14.65
C ALA A 6 -2.33 -22.98 -14.30
N ASP A 7 -1.48 -22.00 -14.03
CA ASP A 7 -1.89 -20.64 -13.64
C ASP A 7 -1.37 -19.59 -14.60
N ALA A 8 -1.54 -19.85 -15.91
CA ALA A 8 -1.06 -18.93 -16.96
C ALA A 8 -1.65 -17.53 -16.82
N ASP A 9 -2.92 -17.42 -16.35
CA ASP A 9 -3.59 -16.13 -16.18
C ASP A 9 -2.92 -15.24 -15.14
N ARG A 10 -2.20 -15.83 -14.17
CA ARG A 10 -1.50 -15.10 -13.13
C ARG A 10 -0.06 -14.78 -13.47
N ALA A 11 0.46 -15.39 -14.54
CA ALA A 11 1.86 -15.21 -14.90
C ALA A 11 2.14 -13.72 -15.13
N GLY A 12 3.14 -13.18 -14.44
CA GLY A 12 3.50 -11.77 -14.55
C GLY A 12 2.78 -10.84 -13.59
N GLN A 13 1.69 -11.28 -12.94
CA GLN A 13 1.05 -10.47 -11.91
C GLN A 13 1.91 -10.45 -10.65
N LEU A 14 1.75 -9.40 -9.86
CA LEU A 14 2.51 -9.30 -8.61
C LEU A 14 2.07 -10.38 -7.63
N HIS A 15 3.04 -11.14 -7.12
CA HIS A 15 2.81 -12.15 -6.10
C HIS A 15 2.72 -11.50 -4.72
N HIS A 16 3.70 -10.69 -4.39
CA HIS A 16 3.73 -9.95 -3.13
C HIS A 16 4.68 -8.76 -3.23
N VAL A 17 4.55 -7.87 -2.26
CA VAL A 17 5.43 -6.72 -2.07
C VAL A 17 5.95 -6.78 -0.64
N GLU A 18 7.23 -6.52 -0.48
CA GLU A 18 7.85 -6.48 0.84
C GLU A 18 8.46 -5.11 1.08
N LEU A 19 8.05 -4.45 2.16
CA LEU A 19 8.41 -3.09 2.49
C LEU A 19 9.23 -3.06 3.77
N TYR A 20 10.29 -2.27 3.78
CA TYR A 20 11.05 -1.98 4.99
C TYR A 20 10.41 -0.87 5.79
N ALA A 21 10.47 -0.96 7.11
CA ALA A 21 10.00 0.07 8.03
C ALA A 21 11.09 0.36 9.06
N SER A 22 11.38 1.63 9.27
CA SER A 22 12.31 2.04 10.36
C SER A 22 11.61 2.00 11.72
N ASP A 23 10.30 2.23 11.73
CA ASP A 23 9.43 2.09 12.90
C ASP A 23 8.31 1.11 12.54
N LEU A 24 8.55 -0.16 12.83
CA LEU A 24 7.61 -1.21 12.42
C LEU A 24 6.24 -1.02 13.05
N ASP A 25 6.16 -0.64 14.33
CA ASP A 25 4.88 -0.47 15.01
C ASP A 25 4.04 0.62 14.35
N ALA A 26 4.64 1.75 13.99
CA ALA A 26 3.95 2.83 13.29
C ALA A 26 3.45 2.37 11.91
N SER A 27 4.31 1.67 11.18
CA SER A 27 3.95 1.17 9.84
C SER A 27 2.87 0.10 9.92
N VAL A 28 2.92 -0.79 10.90
CA VAL A 28 1.89 -1.81 11.11
C VAL A 28 0.55 -1.15 11.44
N ALA A 29 0.54 -0.09 12.24
CA ALA A 29 -0.69 0.63 12.57
C ALA A 29 -1.35 1.21 11.31
N PHE A 30 -0.56 1.80 10.42
CA PHE A 30 -1.08 2.35 9.15
C PHE A 30 -1.47 1.24 8.16
N TRP A 31 -0.53 0.36 7.85
CA TRP A 31 -0.74 -0.66 6.82
C TRP A 31 -1.79 -1.69 7.23
N GLY A 32 -1.84 -2.07 8.51
CA GLY A 32 -2.86 -2.99 9.01
C GLY A 32 -4.27 -2.41 8.86
N TRP A 33 -4.41 -1.12 9.15
CA TRP A 33 -5.67 -0.42 8.94
C TRP A 33 -6.03 -0.33 7.46
N LEU A 34 -5.10 0.18 6.63
CA LEU A 34 -5.37 0.39 5.21
C LEU A 34 -5.68 -0.92 4.49
N LEU A 35 -4.85 -1.93 4.69
CA LEU A 35 -5.04 -3.22 4.04
C LEU A 35 -6.32 -3.90 4.52
N GLY A 36 -6.66 -3.76 5.80
CA GLY A 36 -7.94 -4.27 6.33
C GLY A 36 -9.13 -3.62 5.65
N GLU A 37 -9.10 -2.30 5.43
CA GLU A 37 -10.15 -1.59 4.71
C GLU A 37 -10.28 -2.10 3.27
N LEU A 38 -9.16 -2.51 2.65
CA LEU A 38 -9.15 -3.02 1.29
C LEU A 38 -9.45 -4.52 1.19
N GLY A 39 -9.79 -5.17 2.31
CA GLY A 39 -10.19 -6.58 2.29
C GLY A 39 -9.07 -7.57 2.55
N TYR A 40 -7.88 -7.10 2.89
CA TYR A 40 -6.79 -7.99 3.28
C TYR A 40 -7.03 -8.53 4.69
N GLU A 41 -6.57 -9.75 4.92
CA GLU A 41 -6.60 -10.37 6.25
C GLU A 41 -5.17 -10.51 6.77
N ALA A 42 -5.00 -10.34 8.09
CA ALA A 42 -3.71 -10.60 8.73
C ALA A 42 -3.33 -12.06 8.53
N LYS A 43 -2.10 -12.32 8.13
CA LYS A 43 -1.64 -13.68 7.83
C LYS A 43 -0.61 -14.16 8.84
N ASN A 44 0.58 -13.56 8.85
CA ASN A 44 1.67 -13.99 9.72
C ASN A 44 2.19 -12.80 10.53
N ALA A 45 2.65 -13.11 11.74
CA ALA A 45 3.31 -12.17 12.62
C ALA A 45 4.53 -12.85 13.22
N TRP A 46 5.66 -12.16 13.17
CA TRP A 46 6.90 -12.67 13.74
C TRP A 46 7.70 -11.49 14.30
N ASP A 47 8.80 -11.80 14.97
CA ASP A 47 9.70 -10.78 15.49
C ASP A 47 10.30 -10.01 14.30
N GLY A 48 9.94 -8.76 14.17
CA GLY A 48 10.45 -7.92 13.08
C GLY A 48 9.64 -7.94 11.80
N GLY A 49 8.43 -8.53 11.79
CA GLY A 49 7.62 -8.49 10.58
C GLY A 49 6.16 -8.85 10.73
N ARG A 50 5.38 -8.52 9.72
CA ARG A 50 3.93 -8.80 9.60
C ARG A 50 3.59 -9.01 8.14
N SER A 51 2.54 -9.79 7.88
CA SER A 51 2.01 -9.90 6.53
C SER A 51 0.49 -9.95 6.52
N TRP A 52 -0.08 -9.51 5.40
CA TRP A 52 -1.52 -9.50 5.14
C TRP A 52 -1.75 -10.07 3.75
N VAL A 53 -2.85 -10.79 3.58
CA VAL A 53 -3.17 -11.49 2.34
C VAL A 53 -4.56 -11.14 1.83
N ASN A 54 -4.67 -11.01 0.51
CA ASN A 54 -5.93 -10.84 -0.18
C ASN A 54 -5.88 -11.71 -1.44
N GLY A 55 -6.57 -12.87 -1.41
CA GLY A 55 -6.51 -13.83 -2.50
C GLY A 55 -5.08 -14.27 -2.79
N PRO A 56 -4.60 -14.13 -4.04
CA PRO A 56 -3.26 -14.58 -4.41
C PRO A 56 -2.15 -13.58 -4.07
N THR A 57 -2.49 -12.38 -3.57
CA THR A 57 -1.54 -11.29 -3.35
C THR A 57 -1.35 -11.06 -1.86
N TYR A 58 -0.12 -10.77 -1.45
CA TYR A 58 0.11 -10.36 -0.07
C TYR A 58 1.13 -9.23 0.02
N VAL A 59 1.08 -8.53 1.16
CA VAL A 59 1.97 -7.42 1.50
C VAL A 59 2.68 -7.78 2.79
N VAL A 60 3.98 -7.54 2.82
CA VAL A 60 4.85 -7.84 3.97
C VAL A 60 5.51 -6.57 4.43
N LEU A 61 5.55 -6.35 5.74
CA LEU A 61 6.34 -5.29 6.37
C LEU A 61 7.40 -5.95 7.25
N VAL A 62 8.63 -5.47 7.14
CA VAL A 62 9.74 -5.96 7.96
C VAL A 62 10.56 -4.78 8.48
N ASP A 63 11.25 -5.00 9.60
CA ASP A 63 12.22 -4.04 10.11
C ASP A 63 13.30 -3.79 9.07
N ALA A 64 13.63 -2.52 8.85
CA ALA A 64 14.72 -2.16 7.95
C ALA A 64 16.04 -2.68 8.51
N GLU A 65 16.84 -3.30 7.64
CA GLU A 65 18.19 -3.75 8.01
C GLU A 65 19.11 -2.56 8.21
N ASN A 66 18.88 -1.49 7.48
CA ASN A 66 19.67 -0.27 7.53
C ASN A 66 18.73 0.92 7.54
N ASP A 67 18.64 1.62 8.67
CA ASP A 67 17.78 2.79 8.85
C ASP A 67 18.55 4.10 8.95
N ASP A 68 19.83 4.11 8.53
CA ASP A 68 20.67 5.30 8.56
C ASP A 68 20.17 6.38 7.60
N GLN A 69 19.43 6.00 6.57
CA GLN A 69 18.91 6.93 5.58
C GLN A 69 17.39 6.82 5.52
N PRO A 70 16.68 7.96 5.60
CA PRO A 70 15.23 7.92 5.43
C PRO A 70 14.88 7.55 3.98
N PHE A 71 13.73 6.91 3.82
CA PHE A 71 13.21 6.61 2.48
C PHE A 71 12.89 7.92 1.75
N ASP A 72 13.30 8.00 0.49
CA ASP A 72 13.02 9.14 -0.37
C ASP A 72 12.33 8.64 -1.63
N ARG A 73 11.01 8.84 -1.73
CA ARG A 73 10.22 8.39 -2.88
C ARG A 73 10.55 9.14 -4.16
N ASN A 74 11.29 10.23 -4.08
CA ASN A 74 11.73 10.98 -5.24
C ASN A 74 13.10 10.53 -5.75
N ALA A 75 13.77 9.66 -5.00
CA ALA A 75 15.02 9.04 -5.44
C ALA A 75 14.73 7.80 -6.28
N ALA A 76 15.77 7.24 -6.89
CA ALA A 76 15.63 6.02 -7.69
C ALA A 76 15.06 4.88 -6.86
N GLY A 77 14.12 4.16 -7.43
CA GLY A 77 13.47 3.02 -6.77
C GLY A 77 11.96 3.11 -6.88
N LEU A 78 11.27 2.83 -5.79
CA LEU A 78 9.82 2.85 -5.75
C LEU A 78 9.28 4.28 -5.79
N ASN A 79 8.46 4.58 -6.79
CA ASN A 79 7.72 5.85 -6.85
C ASN A 79 6.47 5.78 -5.96
N HIS A 80 5.62 4.79 -6.18
CA HIS A 80 4.44 4.56 -5.34
C HIS A 80 3.84 3.18 -5.60
N LEU A 81 2.95 2.77 -4.70
CA LEU A 81 2.12 1.57 -4.83
C LEU A 81 0.68 2.00 -5.04
N ALA A 82 -0.02 1.36 -5.96
CA ALA A 82 -1.42 1.65 -6.23
C ALA A 82 -2.27 0.40 -5.99
N PHE A 83 -3.39 0.59 -5.31
CA PHE A 83 -4.36 -0.46 -5.00
C PHE A 83 -5.72 -0.10 -5.58
N HIS A 84 -6.45 -1.09 -6.04
CA HIS A 84 -7.84 -0.91 -6.44
C HIS A 84 -8.72 -0.70 -5.22
N ALA A 85 -9.61 0.29 -5.30
CA ALA A 85 -10.73 0.43 -4.35
C ALA A 85 -11.97 -0.21 -4.95
N ALA A 86 -12.93 -0.57 -4.11
CA ALA A 86 -14.19 -1.15 -4.55
C ALA A 86 -15.12 -0.10 -5.15
N SER A 87 -15.00 1.17 -4.74
CA SER A 87 -15.93 2.24 -5.13
C SER A 87 -15.31 3.60 -4.84
N ARG A 88 -15.93 4.66 -5.34
CA ARG A 88 -15.56 6.03 -4.99
C ARG A 88 -15.82 6.30 -3.52
N GLU A 89 -16.90 5.75 -2.97
CA GLU A 89 -17.21 5.88 -1.53
C GLU A 89 -16.10 5.30 -0.68
N GLN A 90 -15.51 4.18 -1.08
CA GLN A 90 -14.40 3.60 -0.35
C GLN A 90 -13.16 4.50 -0.39
N VAL A 91 -12.87 5.09 -1.53
CA VAL A 91 -11.79 6.09 -1.64
C VAL A 91 -12.01 7.22 -0.65
N ASP A 92 -13.25 7.73 -0.57
CA ASP A 92 -13.58 8.84 0.34
C ASP A 92 -13.44 8.43 1.81
N GLU A 93 -13.89 7.23 2.17
CA GLU A 93 -13.77 6.71 3.54
C GLU A 93 -12.30 6.54 3.94
N ILE A 94 -11.49 5.99 3.05
CA ILE A 94 -10.06 5.81 3.30
C ILE A 94 -9.36 7.18 3.41
N THR A 95 -9.75 8.14 2.56
CA THR A 95 -9.23 9.51 2.64
C THR A 95 -9.48 10.11 4.02
N ALA A 96 -10.73 9.98 4.52
CA ALA A 96 -11.07 10.48 5.86
C ALA A 96 -10.22 9.79 6.93
N GLY A 97 -10.01 8.48 6.82
CA GLY A 97 -9.19 7.73 7.76
C GLY A 97 -7.72 8.17 7.75
N VAL A 98 -7.16 8.51 6.59
CA VAL A 98 -5.81 9.06 6.49
C VAL A 98 -5.71 10.39 7.22
N ARG A 99 -6.71 11.27 7.04
CA ARG A 99 -6.75 12.59 7.68
C ARG A 99 -6.83 12.51 9.20
N GLU A 100 -7.42 11.44 9.73
CA GLU A 100 -7.58 11.25 11.16
C GLU A 100 -6.35 10.67 11.84
N ARG A 101 -5.39 10.18 11.05
CA ARG A 101 -4.20 9.50 11.58
C ARG A 101 -3.01 10.45 11.64
N SER A 102 -2.25 10.39 12.74
CA SER A 102 -0.94 11.02 12.81
C SER A 102 0.06 10.15 12.04
N GLY A 103 1.07 10.78 11.44
CA GLY A 103 2.13 10.07 10.73
C GLY A 103 1.81 9.73 9.29
N SER A 104 0.59 10.00 8.81
CA SER A 104 0.22 9.87 7.41
C SER A 104 -0.44 11.15 6.93
N SER A 105 -0.46 11.38 5.62
CA SER A 105 -1.00 12.61 5.07
C SER A 105 -1.55 12.39 3.66
N VAL A 106 -2.56 13.19 3.31
CA VAL A 106 -3.11 13.24 1.95
C VAL A 106 -2.18 14.11 1.10
N LEU A 107 -1.73 13.55 -0.01
CA LEU A 107 -0.91 14.27 -0.99
C LEU A 107 -1.82 14.96 -2.01
N TYR A 108 -1.35 16.06 -2.57
CA TYR A 108 -2.06 16.80 -3.62
C TYR A 108 -3.49 17.15 -3.22
N ASP A 109 -3.65 17.56 -1.97
CA ASP A 109 -4.96 17.75 -1.35
C ASP A 109 -5.81 18.79 -2.10
N ASP A 110 -5.18 19.81 -2.66
CA ASP A 110 -5.85 20.84 -3.47
C ASP A 110 -6.37 20.29 -4.80
N GLN A 111 -5.91 19.14 -5.24
CA GLN A 111 -6.35 18.49 -6.48
C GLN A 111 -7.15 17.21 -6.23
N HIS A 112 -7.24 16.79 -4.97
CA HIS A 112 -7.97 15.58 -4.59
C HIS A 112 -9.46 15.74 -4.92
N PRO A 113 -10.17 14.76 -5.51
CA PRO A 113 -9.70 13.38 -5.78
C PRO A 113 -9.17 13.13 -7.19
N TYR A 114 -8.87 14.17 -7.95
CA TYR A 114 -8.49 14.04 -9.36
C TYR A 114 -7.04 14.43 -9.65
N ALA A 115 -6.16 14.30 -8.66
CA ALA A 115 -4.75 14.67 -8.81
C ALA A 115 -4.07 13.93 -9.98
N GLY A 116 -4.42 12.66 -10.21
CA GLY A 116 -3.87 11.87 -11.30
C GLY A 116 -4.75 11.81 -12.54
N GLY A 117 -5.83 12.60 -12.61
CA GLY A 117 -6.74 12.61 -13.75
C GLY A 117 -7.89 11.59 -13.65
N TYR A 118 -7.94 10.79 -12.62
CA TYR A 118 -9.02 9.85 -12.32
C TYR A 118 -9.28 9.85 -10.80
N TYR A 119 -10.38 9.23 -10.39
CA TYR A 119 -10.82 9.32 -8.99
C TYR A 119 -9.93 8.44 -8.10
N ALA A 120 -9.08 9.08 -7.31
CA ALA A 120 -8.10 8.37 -6.49
C ALA A 120 -7.65 9.19 -5.30
N LEU A 121 -7.19 8.50 -4.26
CA LEU A 121 -6.46 9.09 -3.15
C LEU A 121 -4.97 8.86 -3.37
N TYR A 122 -4.18 9.90 -3.15
CA TYR A 122 -2.73 9.78 -2.98
C TYR A 122 -2.40 10.14 -1.55
N CYS A 123 -1.64 9.31 -0.87
CA CYS A 123 -1.25 9.57 0.52
C CYS A 123 0.17 9.06 0.78
N GLU A 124 0.72 9.45 1.93
CA GLU A 124 2.00 8.92 2.41
C GLU A 124 1.78 8.10 3.67
N ASP A 125 2.51 6.99 3.77
CA ASP A 125 2.58 6.19 4.98
C ASP A 125 3.57 6.82 5.97
N PRO A 126 3.75 6.24 7.20
CA PRO A 126 4.68 6.82 8.18
C PRO A 126 6.15 6.89 7.73
N GLU A 127 6.55 6.10 6.74
CA GLU A 127 7.92 6.13 6.19
C GLU A 127 8.08 7.13 5.05
N GLY A 128 6.99 7.71 4.57
CA GLY A 128 7.01 8.56 3.37
C GLY A 128 6.80 7.78 2.07
N ILE A 129 6.36 6.53 2.16
CA ILE A 129 6.00 5.75 0.97
C ILE A 129 4.68 6.28 0.43
N LYS A 130 4.67 6.64 -0.85
CA LYS A 130 3.47 7.13 -1.52
C LYS A 130 2.57 5.96 -1.90
N VAL A 131 1.31 6.08 -1.54
CA VAL A 131 0.29 5.05 -1.79
C VAL A 131 -0.87 5.69 -2.52
N GLU A 132 -1.40 4.99 -3.51
CA GLU A 132 -2.54 5.44 -4.30
C GLU A 132 -3.68 4.44 -4.15
N ILE A 133 -4.90 4.94 -3.96
CA ILE A 133 -6.11 4.12 -3.87
C ILE A 133 -7.02 4.57 -5.00
N VAL A 134 -7.29 3.68 -5.95
CA VAL A 134 -7.91 4.00 -7.25
C VAL A 134 -9.32 3.45 -7.32
N ALA A 135 -10.30 4.32 -7.53
CA ALA A 135 -11.68 3.91 -7.71
C ALA A 135 -11.88 3.25 -9.10
N PRO A 136 -12.86 2.34 -9.25
CA PRO A 136 -13.20 1.83 -10.56
C PRO A 136 -13.72 2.95 -11.47
N GLU A 137 -13.50 2.79 -12.75
CA GLU A 137 -13.98 3.72 -13.77
C GLU A 137 -15.49 3.66 -13.97
#